data_2cb239cc4e20abbb9a13b7a20c9b1c64
#
_entry.id   2cb239cc4e20abbb9a13b7a20c9b1c64
#
_cell.length_a   1.000
_cell.length_b   1.000
_cell.length_c   1.000
_cell.angle_alpha   90.00
_cell.angle_beta   90.00
_cell.angle_gamma   90.00
#
_symmetry.space_group_name_H-M   'P 1'
#
loop_
_entity.id
_entity.type
_entity.pdbx_description
1 polymer ?
#
loop_
_entity_poly.entity_id
_entity_poly.type
_entity_poly.pdbx_seq_one_letter_code
_entity_poly.pdbx_strand_id
1 'polypeptide(L)'
;MTRHRSLLVCALSLAVLSSLIVMTPAPAAAQPAGYPVGGIDISSNDHLRYPIEWAAEVARGTRFAYVKATEGTSYANPYFHGDYGAARSAGLYVGAYVFARPDRGNPVGQADFFLSHAEWTRDAKTLVPFVDLEWPYSGIHTDSCYDLSPAQLTGFIHAFLDELEARLGRPPMIYTNSNWWNPCTGNDRSFGRYPVDLASYTTTPPRLPAGWTTFTIWQYAPGDVSIDGDYDRDVVNGGEADLAALAWTRVHPVPSPPRRPGWTIRNP
;
A
#
# COMPACT_ATOMS: atom_id res chain seq x y z
N MET A 1 -42.86 12.33 -82.09
CA MET A 1 -41.68 11.41 -81.85
C MET A 1 -40.82 12.05 -80.78
N THR A 2 -41.07 11.74 -79.52
CA THR A 2 -40.39 12.29 -78.35
C THR A 2 -39.58 11.18 -77.67
N ARG A 3 -38.27 11.29 -77.72
CA ARG A 3 -37.35 10.30 -77.08
C ARG A 3 -37.11 10.69 -75.60
N HIS A 4 -37.59 9.86 -74.67
CA HIS A 4 -37.22 9.97 -73.27
C HIS A 4 -35.81 9.36 -73.08
N ARG A 5 -34.89 10.15 -72.51
CA ARG A 5 -33.57 9.68 -72.02
C ARG A 5 -33.70 9.44 -70.52
N SER A 6 -33.62 8.18 -70.13
CA SER A 6 -33.48 7.78 -68.73
C SER A 6 -32.06 7.99 -68.25
N LEU A 7 -31.89 8.84 -67.20
CA LEU A 7 -30.64 9.03 -66.50
C LEU A 7 -30.58 8.00 -65.35
N LEU A 8 -29.67 7.04 -65.43
CA LEU A 8 -29.28 6.16 -64.32
C LEU A 8 -28.43 6.96 -63.34
N VAL A 9 -28.91 7.17 -62.15
CA VAL A 9 -28.10 7.69 -61.03
C VAL A 9 -27.53 6.51 -60.26
N CYS A 10 -26.22 6.25 -60.43
CA CYS A 10 -25.48 5.31 -59.57
C CYS A 10 -25.19 5.98 -58.24
N ALA A 11 -25.87 5.55 -57.19
CA ALA A 11 -25.52 5.93 -55.82
C ALA A 11 -24.34 5.03 -55.34
N LEU A 12 -23.15 5.63 -55.19
CA LEU A 12 -22.02 5.02 -54.51
C LEU A 12 -22.23 5.15 -52.98
N SER A 13 -22.55 4.05 -52.32
CA SER A 13 -22.55 3.98 -50.88
C SER A 13 -21.14 3.80 -50.35
N LEU A 14 -20.54 4.84 -49.82
CA LEU A 14 -19.28 4.75 -49.06
C LEU A 14 -19.58 4.10 -47.69
N ALA A 15 -19.19 2.86 -47.50
CA ALA A 15 -19.17 2.22 -46.19
C ALA A 15 -17.91 2.71 -45.44
N VAL A 16 -18.10 3.58 -44.45
CA VAL A 16 -17.05 3.98 -43.52
C VAL A 16 -16.88 2.86 -42.50
N LEU A 17 -15.86 2.03 -42.65
CA LEU A 17 -15.42 1.12 -41.60
C LEU A 17 -14.76 1.92 -40.49
N SER A 18 -15.50 2.18 -39.41
CA SER A 18 -14.94 2.67 -38.16
C SER A 18 -14.18 1.54 -37.49
N SER A 19 -12.86 1.52 -37.63
CA SER A 19 -11.99 0.63 -36.86
C SER A 19 -12.04 1.06 -35.38
N LEU A 20 -12.74 0.32 -34.55
CA LEU A 20 -12.60 0.41 -33.10
C LEU A 20 -11.18 -0.01 -32.72
N ILE A 21 -10.33 0.96 -32.40
CA ILE A 21 -9.04 0.68 -31.76
C ILE A 21 -9.38 0.22 -30.34
N VAL A 22 -9.39 -1.09 -30.12
CA VAL A 22 -9.39 -1.67 -28.77
C VAL A 22 -8.01 -1.40 -28.21
N MET A 23 -7.88 -0.37 -27.38
CA MET A 23 -6.69 -0.18 -26.58
C MET A 23 -6.59 -1.35 -25.59
N THR A 24 -5.70 -2.29 -25.86
CA THR A 24 -5.32 -3.28 -24.85
C THR A 24 -4.54 -2.56 -23.77
N PRO A 25 -4.93 -2.68 -22.48
CA PRO A 25 -4.14 -2.13 -21.40
C PRO A 25 -2.71 -2.67 -21.47
N ALA A 26 -1.72 -1.86 -21.10
CA ALA A 26 -0.34 -2.31 -21.01
C ALA A 26 -0.30 -3.53 -20.07
N PRO A 27 0.48 -4.57 -20.42
CA PRO A 27 0.61 -5.71 -19.54
C PRO A 27 1.20 -5.25 -18.21
N ALA A 28 0.51 -5.54 -17.10
CA ALA A 28 1.05 -5.33 -15.76
C ALA A 28 2.43 -6.00 -15.66
N ALA A 29 3.34 -5.43 -14.87
CA ALA A 29 4.66 -6.00 -14.66
C ALA A 29 4.56 -7.49 -14.28
N ALA A 30 5.37 -8.33 -14.92
CA ALA A 30 5.33 -9.76 -14.67
C ALA A 30 5.81 -10.06 -13.24
N GLN A 31 5.05 -10.86 -12.51
CA GLN A 31 5.38 -11.28 -11.16
C GLN A 31 6.74 -12.00 -11.14
N PRO A 32 7.66 -11.67 -10.20
CA PRO A 32 8.97 -12.29 -10.12
C PRO A 32 8.90 -13.80 -9.92
N ALA A 33 9.71 -14.55 -10.68
CA ALA A 33 9.77 -16.01 -10.57
C ALA A 33 10.22 -16.44 -9.16
N GLY A 34 9.58 -17.48 -8.61
CA GLY A 34 9.88 -17.98 -7.27
C GLY A 34 9.07 -17.35 -6.14
N TYR A 35 8.26 -16.33 -6.42
CA TYR A 35 7.39 -15.65 -5.44
C TYR A 35 5.91 -15.83 -5.83
N PRO A 36 5.27 -16.95 -5.44
CA PRO A 36 3.95 -17.33 -5.99
C PRO A 36 2.78 -16.51 -5.41
N VAL A 37 2.98 -15.76 -4.32
CA VAL A 37 1.91 -15.03 -3.63
C VAL A 37 2.01 -13.56 -3.93
N GLY A 38 1.16 -13.09 -4.85
CA GLY A 38 1.10 -11.70 -5.28
C GLY A 38 0.07 -10.88 -4.51
N GLY A 39 0.34 -9.59 -4.40
CA GLY A 39 -0.53 -8.58 -3.79
C GLY A 39 -0.46 -7.25 -4.51
N ILE A 40 -1.18 -6.29 -3.96
CA ILE A 40 -1.15 -4.89 -4.36
C ILE A 40 -1.18 -3.99 -3.12
N ASP A 41 -0.63 -2.80 -3.23
CA ASP A 41 -1.00 -1.72 -2.32
C ASP A 41 -1.61 -0.55 -3.10
N ILE A 42 -2.53 0.14 -2.42
CA ILE A 42 -3.33 1.21 -3.03
C ILE A 42 -3.55 2.38 -2.08
N SER A 43 -3.82 3.53 -2.68
CA SER A 43 -4.14 4.78 -2.01
C SER A 43 -5.36 5.47 -2.63
N SER A 44 -5.69 6.67 -2.18
CA SER A 44 -6.70 7.51 -2.84
C SER A 44 -6.34 7.91 -4.27
N ASN A 45 -5.05 7.87 -4.63
CA ASN A 45 -4.60 8.24 -5.98
C ASN A 45 -5.08 7.24 -7.03
N ASP A 46 -5.37 6.02 -6.64
CA ASP A 46 -5.85 4.95 -7.51
C ASP A 46 -7.34 5.08 -7.88
N HIS A 47 -8.03 6.05 -7.27
CA HIS A 47 -9.44 6.37 -7.53
C HIS A 47 -9.67 7.57 -8.47
N LEU A 48 -8.67 8.02 -9.22
CA LEU A 48 -8.81 9.24 -10.03
C LEU A 48 -9.88 9.12 -11.12
N ARG A 49 -10.20 7.92 -11.59
CA ARG A 49 -11.16 7.70 -12.68
C ARG A 49 -12.22 6.67 -12.32
N TYR A 50 -11.84 5.54 -11.77
CA TYR A 50 -12.72 4.39 -11.55
C TYR A 50 -12.47 3.75 -10.17
N PRO A 51 -13.46 3.04 -9.62
CA PRO A 51 -13.25 2.24 -8.41
C PRO A 51 -12.33 1.05 -8.70
N ILE A 52 -11.72 0.53 -7.64
CA ILE A 52 -10.88 -0.66 -7.72
C ILE A 52 -11.73 -1.89 -8.09
N GLU A 53 -11.36 -2.57 -9.16
CA GLU A 53 -12.06 -3.77 -9.65
C GLU A 53 -11.53 -5.04 -8.95
N TRP A 54 -11.89 -5.21 -7.68
CA TRP A 54 -11.39 -6.29 -6.81
C TRP A 54 -11.57 -7.69 -7.38
N ALA A 55 -12.68 -7.95 -8.08
CA ALA A 55 -12.91 -9.24 -8.73
C ALA A 55 -11.91 -9.50 -9.86
N ALA A 56 -11.52 -8.47 -10.60
CA ALA A 56 -10.49 -8.56 -11.62
C ALA A 56 -9.11 -8.83 -11.02
N GLU A 57 -8.78 -8.19 -9.89
CA GLU A 57 -7.53 -8.44 -9.17
C GLU A 57 -7.45 -9.89 -8.66
N VAL A 58 -8.50 -10.40 -8.05
CA VAL A 58 -8.57 -11.81 -7.63
C VAL A 58 -8.39 -12.76 -8.84
N ALA A 59 -9.01 -12.44 -9.97
CA ALA A 59 -8.87 -13.23 -11.19
C ALA A 59 -7.44 -13.19 -11.78
N ARG A 60 -6.68 -12.11 -11.53
CA ARG A 60 -5.25 -12.01 -11.89
C ARG A 60 -4.34 -12.78 -10.95
N GLY A 61 -4.85 -13.28 -9.83
CA GLY A 61 -4.08 -14.05 -8.84
C GLY A 61 -3.67 -13.25 -7.61
N THR A 62 -4.13 -12.00 -7.44
CA THR A 62 -3.92 -11.20 -6.23
C THR A 62 -4.48 -11.93 -5.01
N ARG A 63 -3.69 -12.05 -3.95
CA ARG A 63 -4.00 -12.78 -2.71
C ARG A 63 -4.13 -11.85 -1.52
N PHE A 64 -3.47 -10.69 -1.55
CA PHE A 64 -3.53 -9.70 -0.48
C PHE A 64 -3.56 -8.28 -1.03
N ALA A 65 -4.01 -7.36 -0.20
CA ALA A 65 -3.98 -5.94 -0.48
C ALA A 65 -3.59 -5.14 0.77
N TYR A 66 -2.82 -4.08 0.59
CA TYR A 66 -2.68 -3.04 1.59
C TYR A 66 -3.38 -1.77 1.11
N VAL A 67 -4.10 -1.11 2.03
CA VAL A 67 -4.88 0.09 1.73
C VAL A 67 -4.40 1.24 2.61
N LYS A 68 -4.02 2.37 1.99
CA LYS A 68 -3.69 3.60 2.74
C LYS A 68 -4.88 4.03 3.58
N ALA A 69 -4.68 4.12 4.90
CA ALA A 69 -5.70 4.62 5.80
C ALA A 69 -5.50 6.11 6.12
N THR A 70 -4.26 6.50 6.45
CA THR A 70 -3.97 7.87 6.87
C THR A 70 -2.60 8.36 6.40
N GLU A 71 -2.37 9.67 6.55
CA GLU A 71 -1.08 10.31 6.41
C GLU A 71 -0.90 11.34 7.53
N GLY A 72 0.19 11.24 8.27
CA GLY A 72 0.44 12.11 9.41
C GLY A 72 -0.69 12.08 10.43
N THR A 73 -1.13 13.26 10.89
CA THR A 73 -2.24 13.42 11.84
C THR A 73 -3.45 14.16 11.25
N SER A 74 -3.48 14.40 9.93
CA SER A 74 -4.47 15.31 9.34
C SER A 74 -5.15 14.79 8.07
N TYR A 75 -4.64 13.73 7.47
CA TYR A 75 -5.26 13.14 6.30
C TYR A 75 -5.77 11.72 6.59
N ALA A 76 -7.05 11.50 6.36
CA ALA A 76 -7.67 10.18 6.31
C ALA A 76 -8.14 9.91 4.87
N ASN A 77 -7.80 8.72 4.35
CA ASN A 77 -8.18 8.31 3.01
C ASN A 77 -9.71 8.11 2.94
N PRO A 78 -10.43 8.90 2.13
CA PRO A 78 -11.90 8.81 2.06
C PRO A 78 -12.40 7.50 1.48
N TYR A 79 -11.55 6.76 0.76
CA TYR A 79 -11.89 5.48 0.15
C TYR A 79 -11.56 4.28 1.03
N PHE A 80 -10.80 4.47 2.12
CA PHE A 80 -10.26 3.39 2.94
C PHE A 80 -11.28 2.33 3.33
N HIS A 81 -12.39 2.72 3.95
CA HIS A 81 -13.40 1.77 4.42
C HIS A 81 -14.06 1.00 3.28
N GLY A 82 -14.31 1.69 2.15
CA GLY A 82 -14.88 1.07 0.95
C GLY A 82 -13.96 0.00 0.36
N ASP A 83 -12.70 0.35 0.14
CA ASP A 83 -11.70 -0.55 -0.43
C ASP A 83 -11.37 -1.70 0.50
N TYR A 84 -11.13 -1.41 1.78
CA TYR A 84 -10.83 -2.42 2.79
C TYR A 84 -11.95 -3.45 2.87
N GLY A 85 -13.21 -3.00 2.94
CA GLY A 85 -14.38 -3.87 2.97
C GLY A 85 -14.59 -4.66 1.68
N ALA A 86 -14.38 -4.04 0.52
CA ALA A 86 -14.55 -4.69 -0.78
C ALA A 86 -13.45 -5.73 -1.04
N ALA A 87 -12.19 -5.43 -0.72
CA ALA A 87 -11.07 -6.38 -0.81
C ALA A 87 -11.31 -7.60 0.11
N ARG A 88 -11.76 -7.36 1.35
CA ARG A 88 -12.16 -8.42 2.29
C ARG A 88 -13.27 -9.30 1.73
N SER A 89 -14.31 -8.67 1.17
CA SER A 89 -15.45 -9.36 0.58
C SER A 89 -15.06 -10.20 -0.65
N ALA A 90 -14.03 -9.76 -1.38
CA ALA A 90 -13.43 -10.52 -2.48
C ALA A 90 -12.57 -11.71 -1.99
N GLY A 91 -12.38 -11.87 -0.67
CA GLY A 91 -11.65 -13.00 -0.06
C GLY A 91 -10.15 -12.77 0.14
N LEU A 92 -9.66 -11.57 -0.11
CA LEU A 92 -8.25 -11.22 0.08
C LEU A 92 -7.85 -11.15 1.56
N TYR A 93 -6.57 -11.32 1.83
CA TYR A 93 -5.95 -10.83 3.05
C TYR A 93 -5.81 -9.31 2.91
N VAL A 94 -6.16 -8.54 3.94
CA VAL A 94 -6.12 -7.08 3.83
C VAL A 94 -5.41 -6.47 5.03
N GLY A 95 -4.49 -5.56 4.76
CA GLY A 95 -3.83 -4.71 5.73
C GLY A 95 -4.14 -3.23 5.50
N ALA A 96 -3.92 -2.43 6.52
CA ALA A 96 -3.95 -0.98 6.42
C ALA A 96 -2.53 -0.42 6.50
N TYR A 97 -2.29 0.75 5.91
CA TYR A 97 -1.03 1.45 6.11
C TYR A 97 -1.20 2.94 6.37
N VAL A 98 -0.14 3.51 6.94
CA VAL A 98 -0.02 4.95 7.20
C VAL A 98 1.23 5.48 6.53
N PHE A 99 1.09 6.55 5.74
CA PHE A 99 2.23 7.32 5.27
C PHE A 99 2.73 8.23 6.40
N ALA A 100 3.94 7.96 6.87
CA ALA A 100 4.51 8.73 7.96
C ALA A 100 4.94 10.13 7.51
N ARG A 101 4.78 11.11 8.38
CA ARG A 101 5.17 12.51 8.18
C ARG A 101 6.19 12.93 9.23
N PRO A 102 7.48 12.52 9.06
CA PRO A 102 8.54 12.89 10.01
C PRO A 102 8.72 14.41 10.15
N ASP A 103 8.51 15.18 9.06
CA ASP A 103 8.53 16.65 9.06
C ASP A 103 7.50 17.28 10.00
N ARG A 104 6.44 16.56 10.35
CA ARG A 104 5.38 17.03 11.28
C ARG A 104 5.65 16.63 12.72
N GLY A 105 6.68 15.83 12.98
CA GLY A 105 6.95 15.29 14.32
C GLY A 105 5.78 14.47 14.88
N ASN A 106 5.68 14.40 16.20
CA ASN A 106 4.58 13.76 16.93
C ASN A 106 4.29 12.30 16.47
N PRO A 107 5.28 11.38 16.48
CA PRO A 107 5.10 10.00 16.00
C PRO A 107 3.99 9.25 16.74
N VAL A 108 3.85 9.44 18.05
CA VAL A 108 2.78 8.83 18.85
C VAL A 108 1.40 9.32 18.41
N GLY A 109 1.25 10.63 18.16
CA GLY A 109 -0.02 11.18 17.66
C GLY A 109 -0.37 10.70 16.25
N GLN A 110 0.64 10.45 15.39
CA GLN A 110 0.42 9.86 14.08
C GLN A 110 -0.03 8.39 14.20
N ALA A 111 0.58 7.62 15.09
CA ALA A 111 0.16 6.26 15.39
C ALA A 111 -1.28 6.21 15.95
N ASP A 112 -1.61 7.10 16.90
CA ASP A 112 -2.96 7.19 17.46
C ASP A 112 -4.00 7.59 16.39
N PHE A 113 -3.66 8.55 15.52
CA PHE A 113 -4.53 8.97 14.43
C PHE A 113 -4.80 7.81 13.45
N PHE A 114 -3.75 7.10 13.06
CA PHE A 114 -3.86 5.91 12.23
C PHE A 114 -4.76 4.85 12.87
N LEU A 115 -4.51 4.51 14.15
CA LEU A 115 -5.28 3.51 14.89
C LEU A 115 -6.76 3.87 15.06
N SER A 116 -7.09 5.17 15.03
CA SER A 116 -8.47 5.63 15.11
C SER A 116 -9.24 5.60 13.80
N HIS A 117 -8.54 5.48 12.65
CA HIS A 117 -9.12 5.48 11.32
C HIS A 117 -9.02 4.13 10.60
N ALA A 118 -8.03 3.32 10.95
CA ALA A 118 -7.85 2.00 10.36
C ALA A 118 -8.78 0.97 11.03
N GLU A 119 -9.25 0.01 10.25
CA GLU A 119 -10.06 -1.09 10.76
C GLU A 119 -9.18 -2.22 11.28
N TRP A 120 -9.56 -2.74 12.46
CA TRP A 120 -8.86 -3.79 13.17
C TRP A 120 -9.80 -4.93 13.49
N THR A 121 -9.95 -5.85 12.59
CA THR A 121 -10.56 -7.13 12.93
C THR A 121 -9.45 -8.13 13.20
N ARG A 122 -9.27 -8.57 14.45
CA ARG A 122 -8.26 -9.58 14.81
C ARG A 122 -8.68 -10.95 14.32
N ASP A 123 -8.55 -11.18 13.03
CA ASP A 123 -8.92 -12.44 12.38
C ASP A 123 -7.81 -12.92 11.43
N ALA A 124 -8.01 -14.13 10.88
CA ALA A 124 -7.04 -14.79 10.03
C ALA A 124 -6.88 -14.16 8.62
N LYS A 125 -7.56 -13.06 8.33
CA LYS A 125 -7.47 -12.33 7.05
C LYS A 125 -7.04 -10.88 7.21
N THR A 126 -6.89 -10.38 8.42
CA THR A 126 -6.39 -9.04 8.70
C THR A 126 -4.88 -9.09 8.88
N LEU A 127 -4.13 -8.46 7.99
CA LEU A 127 -2.68 -8.38 8.05
C LEU A 127 -2.22 -7.36 9.09
N VAL A 128 -0.99 -7.54 9.59
CA VAL A 128 -0.33 -6.48 10.37
C VAL A 128 -0.24 -5.22 9.52
N PRO A 129 -0.43 -4.03 10.11
CA PRO A 129 -0.27 -2.80 9.36
C PRO A 129 1.20 -2.54 9.03
N PHE A 130 1.44 -1.70 8.03
CA PHE A 130 2.77 -1.14 7.85
C PHE A 130 2.81 0.38 8.03
N VAL A 131 3.99 0.86 8.40
CA VAL A 131 4.36 2.26 8.41
C VAL A 131 5.19 2.52 7.16
N ASP A 132 4.69 3.37 6.30
CA ASP A 132 5.32 3.79 5.07
C ASP A 132 6.32 4.91 5.35
N LEU A 133 7.60 4.58 5.13
CA LEU A 133 8.77 5.39 5.43
C LEU A 133 9.63 5.50 4.17
N GLU A 134 9.40 6.56 3.41
CA GLU A 134 10.03 6.80 2.13
C GLU A 134 10.26 8.29 1.85
N TRP A 135 10.61 8.65 0.63
CA TRP A 135 10.80 10.04 0.23
C TRP A 135 9.55 10.91 0.41
N PRO A 136 9.74 12.18 0.81
CA PRO A 136 8.64 13.13 0.72
C PRO A 136 8.21 13.33 -0.74
N TYR A 137 6.91 13.33 -1.00
CA TYR A 137 6.40 13.70 -2.33
C TYR A 137 6.51 15.20 -2.59
N SER A 138 6.38 15.63 -3.84
CA SER A 138 6.64 17.00 -4.30
C SER A 138 5.88 18.12 -3.55
N GLY A 139 4.79 17.79 -2.86
CA GLY A 139 4.03 18.73 -2.01
C GLY A 139 4.62 18.93 -0.61
N ILE A 140 5.62 18.14 -0.22
CA ILE A 140 6.34 18.27 1.05
C ILE A 140 7.67 18.98 0.77
N HIS A 141 7.81 20.21 1.24
CA HIS A 141 8.95 21.08 0.94
C HIS A 141 10.08 20.87 1.96
N THR A 142 10.74 19.71 1.92
CA THR A 142 11.90 19.34 2.74
C THR A 142 12.96 18.70 1.84
N ASP A 143 14.13 18.39 2.40
CA ASP A 143 15.06 17.48 1.76
C ASP A 143 14.54 16.04 1.72
N SER A 144 15.28 15.11 1.12
CA SER A 144 14.90 13.71 0.99
C SER A 144 14.72 12.98 2.33
N CYS A 145 15.27 13.51 3.43
CA CYS A 145 15.20 12.95 4.77
C CYS A 145 14.33 13.81 5.72
N TYR A 146 13.42 14.63 5.18
CA TYR A 146 12.51 15.48 5.94
C TYR A 146 13.19 16.55 6.79
N ASP A 147 14.37 17.05 6.38
CA ASP A 147 15.22 17.98 7.12
C ASP A 147 15.64 17.46 8.51
N LEU A 148 15.66 16.13 8.68
CA LEU A 148 16.03 15.46 9.91
C LEU A 148 17.39 14.76 9.79
N SER A 149 18.19 14.86 10.85
CA SER A 149 19.37 14.01 10.96
C SER A 149 18.97 12.53 11.13
N PRO A 150 19.86 11.57 10.79
CA PRO A 150 19.58 10.15 10.97
C PRO A 150 19.15 9.80 12.40
N ALA A 151 19.76 10.42 13.43
CA ALA A 151 19.38 10.18 14.82
C ALA A 151 17.97 10.69 15.16
N GLN A 152 17.56 11.83 14.60
CA GLN A 152 16.21 12.35 14.79
C GLN A 152 15.18 11.47 14.09
N LEU A 153 15.48 11.05 12.86
CA LEU A 153 14.58 10.21 12.10
C LEU A 153 14.43 8.81 12.71
N THR A 154 15.52 8.17 13.13
CA THR A 154 15.45 6.87 13.83
C THR A 154 14.69 6.98 15.16
N GLY A 155 14.88 8.07 15.92
CA GLY A 155 14.09 8.35 17.12
C GLY A 155 12.60 8.50 16.85
N PHE A 156 12.22 9.19 15.76
CA PHE A 156 10.84 9.29 15.30
C PHE A 156 10.27 7.90 14.95
N ILE A 157 11.00 7.12 14.16
CA ILE A 157 10.56 5.78 13.70
C ILE A 157 10.37 4.84 14.90
N HIS A 158 11.32 4.79 15.85
CA HIS A 158 11.17 3.99 17.06
C HIS A 158 9.93 4.36 17.85
N ALA A 159 9.71 5.64 18.13
CA ALA A 159 8.55 6.07 18.88
C ALA A 159 7.22 5.75 18.20
N PHE A 160 7.19 5.78 16.85
CA PHE A 160 6.02 5.40 16.07
C PHE A 160 5.73 3.90 16.18
N LEU A 161 6.76 3.08 15.91
CA LEU A 161 6.64 1.63 15.92
C LEU A 161 6.34 1.08 17.32
N ASP A 162 6.97 1.63 18.35
CA ASP A 162 6.76 1.23 19.74
C ASP A 162 5.31 1.51 20.19
N GLU A 163 4.72 2.66 19.81
CA GLU A 163 3.30 2.95 20.10
C GLU A 163 2.37 1.97 19.36
N LEU A 164 2.62 1.71 18.07
CA LEU A 164 1.83 0.73 17.33
C LEU A 164 1.94 -0.65 17.94
N GLU A 165 3.15 -1.12 18.25
CA GLU A 165 3.36 -2.44 18.83
C GLU A 165 2.69 -2.56 20.20
N ALA A 166 2.79 -1.54 21.05
CA ALA A 166 2.14 -1.51 22.35
C ALA A 166 0.61 -1.62 22.26
N ARG A 167 0.01 -0.97 21.26
CA ARG A 167 -1.45 -0.97 21.04
C ARG A 167 -1.94 -2.22 20.33
N LEU A 168 -1.16 -2.76 19.43
CA LEU A 168 -1.50 -3.93 18.62
C LEU A 168 -1.16 -5.26 19.31
N GLY A 169 -0.15 -5.27 20.18
CA GLY A 169 0.37 -6.47 20.83
C GLY A 169 1.25 -7.34 19.92
N ARG A 170 1.68 -6.78 18.77
CA ARG A 170 2.66 -7.41 17.86
C ARG A 170 3.36 -6.32 17.02
N PRO A 171 4.58 -6.59 16.54
CA PRO A 171 5.31 -5.65 15.71
C PRO A 171 4.53 -5.30 14.43
N PRO A 172 4.39 -4.01 14.09
CA PRO A 172 3.95 -3.59 12.76
C PRO A 172 5.04 -3.90 11.74
N MET A 173 4.74 -3.82 10.46
CA MET A 173 5.70 -3.92 9.37
C MET A 173 6.21 -2.52 8.99
N ILE A 174 7.44 -2.45 8.48
CA ILE A 174 8.00 -1.24 7.88
C ILE A 174 7.92 -1.41 6.37
N TYR A 175 7.35 -0.43 5.66
CA TYR A 175 7.56 -0.27 4.22
C TYR A 175 8.63 0.79 3.99
N THR A 176 9.58 0.51 3.11
CA THR A 176 10.63 1.44 2.74
C THR A 176 11.37 1.05 1.46
N ASN A 177 12.29 1.92 1.01
CA ASN A 177 13.25 1.65 -0.05
C ASN A 177 14.68 1.80 0.50
N SER A 178 15.55 0.84 0.21
CA SER A 178 16.93 0.86 0.72
C SER A 178 17.72 2.11 0.32
N ASN A 179 17.40 2.72 -0.83
CA ASN A 179 18.05 3.96 -1.29
C ASN A 179 17.64 5.19 -0.48
N TRP A 180 16.46 5.15 0.12
CA TRP A 180 16.03 6.16 1.08
C TRP A 180 16.46 5.81 2.51
N TRP A 181 16.22 4.57 2.93
CA TRP A 181 16.47 4.13 4.28
C TRP A 181 17.92 4.32 4.71
N ASN A 182 18.87 3.85 3.88
CA ASN A 182 20.28 3.84 4.26
C ASN A 182 20.84 5.25 4.56
N PRO A 183 20.68 6.26 3.70
CA PRO A 183 21.18 7.60 4.02
C PRO A 183 20.37 8.29 5.10
N CYS A 184 19.04 8.12 5.14
CA CYS A 184 18.18 8.89 6.03
C CYS A 184 18.16 8.37 7.46
N THR A 185 18.40 7.06 7.68
CA THR A 185 18.50 6.46 9.01
C THR A 185 19.94 6.16 9.45
N GLY A 186 20.94 6.45 8.60
CA GLY A 186 22.31 5.98 8.83
C GLY A 186 22.42 4.46 8.73
N ASN A 187 21.46 3.79 8.09
CA ASN A 187 21.38 2.35 7.96
C ASN A 187 21.37 1.65 9.33
N ASP A 188 20.56 2.14 10.26
CA ASP A 188 20.48 1.68 11.64
C ASP A 188 19.99 0.22 11.71
N ARG A 189 20.72 -0.61 12.46
CA ARG A 189 20.49 -2.05 12.57
C ARG A 189 19.38 -2.43 13.55
N SER A 190 18.92 -1.51 14.38
CA SER A 190 17.97 -1.77 15.47
C SER A 190 16.58 -2.19 14.98
N PHE A 191 16.27 -1.91 13.72
CA PHE A 191 14.97 -2.20 13.10
C PHE A 191 14.82 -3.62 12.54
N GLY A 192 15.90 -4.41 12.51
CA GLY A 192 15.91 -5.75 11.91
C GLY A 192 14.95 -6.78 12.55
N ARG A 193 14.33 -6.46 13.70
CA ARG A 193 13.29 -7.28 14.34
C ARG A 193 11.90 -7.11 13.74
N TYR A 194 11.66 -6.02 13.02
CA TYR A 194 10.39 -5.76 12.36
C TYR A 194 10.31 -6.47 11.01
N PRO A 195 9.16 -7.02 10.63
CA PRO A 195 8.95 -7.43 9.24
C PRO A 195 9.13 -6.20 8.33
N VAL A 196 9.63 -6.41 7.12
CA VAL A 196 9.87 -5.32 6.19
C VAL A 196 9.30 -5.63 4.81
N ASP A 197 8.61 -4.66 4.25
CA ASP A 197 8.25 -4.56 2.86
C ASP A 197 9.26 -3.63 2.17
N LEU A 198 9.97 -4.15 1.18
CA LEU A 198 11.02 -3.40 0.49
C LEU A 198 10.64 -3.11 -0.95
N ALA A 199 10.51 -1.82 -1.28
CA ALA A 199 10.35 -1.39 -2.65
C ALA A 199 11.69 -1.49 -3.41
N SER A 200 11.66 -2.21 -4.53
CA SER A 200 12.79 -2.35 -5.44
C SER A 200 12.29 -2.76 -6.81
N TYR A 201 12.18 -1.82 -7.72
CA TYR A 201 11.62 -2.00 -9.06
C TYR A 201 12.66 -2.62 -10.00
N THR A 202 13.02 -3.86 -9.72
CA THR A 202 14.04 -4.63 -10.42
C THR A 202 13.56 -6.07 -10.66
N THR A 203 14.29 -6.84 -11.45
CA THR A 203 13.99 -8.26 -11.69
C THR A 203 14.65 -9.21 -10.68
N THR A 204 15.40 -8.66 -9.73
CA THR A 204 16.10 -9.42 -8.69
C THR A 204 15.67 -8.96 -7.31
N PRO A 205 15.70 -9.84 -6.30
CA PRO A 205 15.30 -9.49 -4.94
C PRO A 205 16.01 -8.25 -4.40
N PRO A 206 15.33 -7.46 -3.53
CA PRO A 206 15.87 -6.21 -2.99
C PRO A 206 17.12 -6.46 -2.14
N ARG A 207 18.03 -5.48 -2.13
CA ARG A 207 19.13 -5.44 -1.19
C ARG A 207 18.63 -5.07 0.19
N LEU A 208 18.97 -5.87 1.18
CA LEU A 208 18.53 -5.65 2.56
C LEU A 208 19.33 -4.51 3.22
N PRO A 209 18.67 -3.57 3.90
CA PRO A 209 19.35 -2.67 4.82
C PRO A 209 19.96 -3.43 6.00
N ALA A 210 20.87 -2.78 6.73
CA ALA A 210 21.52 -3.40 7.88
C ALA A 210 20.50 -3.80 8.96
N GLY A 211 20.74 -4.96 9.58
CA GLY A 211 19.87 -5.53 10.60
C GLY A 211 18.88 -6.56 10.08
N TRP A 212 18.36 -6.42 8.87
CA TRP A 212 17.53 -7.44 8.25
C TRP A 212 18.35 -8.55 7.62
N THR A 213 17.90 -9.78 7.77
CA THR A 213 18.46 -10.98 7.12
C THR A 213 17.56 -11.52 6.01
N THR A 214 16.33 -11.01 5.94
CA THR A 214 15.31 -11.32 4.93
C THR A 214 14.36 -10.16 4.80
N PHE A 215 13.63 -10.07 3.69
CA PHE A 215 12.45 -9.23 3.55
C PHE A 215 11.19 -10.08 3.74
N THR A 216 10.08 -9.44 4.03
CA THR A 216 8.77 -10.09 4.21
C THR A 216 7.93 -9.96 2.94
N ILE A 217 7.85 -8.74 2.42
CA ILE A 217 7.20 -8.39 1.17
C ILE A 217 8.21 -7.65 0.30
N TRP A 218 8.04 -7.75 -0.99
CA TRP A 218 8.80 -7.01 -1.99
C TRP A 218 7.82 -6.35 -2.95
N GLN A 219 7.75 -5.01 -2.91
CA GLN A 219 7.09 -4.22 -3.93
C GLN A 219 8.02 -4.15 -5.15
N TYR A 220 7.70 -4.94 -6.18
CA TYR A 220 8.58 -5.16 -7.32
C TYR A 220 8.29 -4.27 -8.52
N ALA A 221 7.10 -3.67 -8.58
CA ALA A 221 6.72 -2.76 -9.65
C ALA A 221 5.82 -1.63 -9.12
N PRO A 222 6.08 -0.38 -9.54
CA PRO A 222 5.19 0.72 -9.25
C PRO A 222 3.98 0.64 -10.17
N GLY A 223 2.82 1.06 -9.68
CA GLY A 223 1.64 1.33 -10.48
C GLY A 223 1.76 2.68 -11.21
N ASP A 224 1.01 2.84 -12.28
CA ASP A 224 0.79 4.13 -12.92
C ASP A 224 -0.64 4.58 -12.67
N VAL A 225 -0.83 5.48 -11.72
CA VAL A 225 -2.16 6.02 -11.36
C VAL A 225 -2.91 6.66 -12.54
N SER A 226 -2.25 6.92 -13.66
CA SER A 226 -2.89 7.38 -14.89
C SER A 226 -3.53 6.25 -15.70
N ILE A 227 -3.24 4.99 -15.36
CA ILE A 227 -3.71 3.79 -16.03
C ILE A 227 -4.63 3.01 -15.07
N ASP A 228 -5.87 2.81 -15.46
CA ASP A 228 -6.83 2.07 -14.63
C ASP A 228 -6.40 0.60 -14.45
N GLY A 229 -6.36 0.16 -13.20
CA GLY A 229 -5.99 -1.20 -12.84
C GLY A 229 -4.49 -1.47 -12.85
N ASP A 230 -3.66 -0.44 -12.94
CA ASP A 230 -2.22 -0.52 -12.81
C ASP A 230 -1.81 -0.02 -11.40
N TYR A 231 -1.86 -0.92 -10.44
CA TYR A 231 -1.53 -0.68 -9.02
C TYR A 231 -0.11 -1.11 -8.71
N ASP A 232 0.44 -0.59 -7.61
CA ASP A 232 1.67 -1.11 -7.03
C ASP A 232 1.58 -2.62 -6.83
N ARG A 233 2.64 -3.35 -7.22
CA ARG A 233 2.65 -4.82 -7.25
C ARG A 233 3.66 -5.37 -6.25
N ASP A 234 3.15 -6.28 -5.43
CA ASP A 234 3.88 -6.91 -4.33
C ASP A 234 3.96 -8.41 -4.47
N VAL A 235 4.98 -8.98 -3.84
CA VAL A 235 5.06 -10.42 -3.61
C VAL A 235 5.52 -10.72 -2.18
N VAL A 236 4.95 -11.76 -1.59
CA VAL A 236 5.42 -12.31 -0.31
C VAL A 236 6.70 -13.12 -0.54
N ASN A 237 7.69 -12.95 0.35
CA ASN A 237 8.87 -13.80 0.40
C ASN A 237 8.52 -15.16 1.01
N GLY A 238 7.92 -16.01 0.21
CA GLY A 238 7.45 -17.32 0.64
C GLY A 238 6.14 -17.73 -0.05
N GLY A 239 5.36 -18.55 0.63
CA GLY A 239 4.08 -19.08 0.14
C GLY A 239 2.87 -18.56 0.94
N GLU A 240 1.72 -19.20 0.73
CA GLU A 240 0.46 -18.87 1.42
C GLU A 240 0.58 -18.96 2.96
N ALA A 241 1.43 -19.85 3.48
CA ALA A 241 1.66 -19.95 4.92
C ALA A 241 2.38 -18.73 5.49
N ASP A 242 3.30 -18.14 4.72
CA ASP A 242 4.04 -16.94 5.10
C ASP A 242 3.12 -15.71 5.06
N LEU A 243 2.25 -15.62 4.05
CA LEU A 243 1.19 -14.60 4.03
C LEU A 243 0.25 -14.75 5.25
N ALA A 244 -0.20 -15.97 5.55
CA ALA A 244 -1.09 -16.22 6.68
C ALA A 244 -0.42 -15.90 8.03
N ALA A 245 0.90 -16.03 8.15
CA ALA A 245 1.65 -15.67 9.36
C ALA A 245 1.67 -14.15 9.62
N LEU A 246 1.46 -13.33 8.60
CA LEU A 246 1.29 -11.88 8.75
C LEU A 246 -0.09 -11.50 9.29
N ALA A 247 -1.08 -12.39 9.17
CA ALA A 247 -2.42 -12.14 9.68
C ALA A 247 -2.53 -12.35 11.20
N TRP A 248 -3.61 -11.83 11.78
CA TRP A 248 -3.91 -12.02 13.19
C TRP A 248 -4.41 -13.45 13.42
N THR A 249 -3.61 -14.26 14.11
CA THR A 249 -4.10 -15.54 14.60
C THR A 249 -4.89 -15.31 15.89
N ARG A 250 -6.00 -16.03 16.10
CA ARG A 250 -6.92 -15.88 17.26
C ARG A 250 -6.29 -16.16 18.64
N VAL A 251 -5.00 -16.39 18.76
CA VAL A 251 -4.37 -17.02 19.94
C VAL A 251 -3.38 -16.12 20.68
N HIS A 252 -3.47 -14.82 20.62
CA HIS A 252 -2.74 -14.00 21.59
C HIS A 252 -3.70 -13.16 22.43
N PRO A 253 -3.84 -13.47 23.73
CA PRO A 253 -4.49 -12.54 24.64
C PRO A 253 -3.66 -11.25 24.66
N VAL A 254 -4.30 -10.14 24.34
CA VAL A 254 -3.66 -8.82 24.44
C VAL A 254 -3.27 -8.60 25.89
N PRO A 255 -2.02 -8.28 26.19
CA PRO A 255 -1.70 -7.68 27.47
C PRO A 255 -2.53 -6.41 27.61
N SER A 256 -3.28 -6.27 28.70
CA SER A 256 -3.97 -5.02 29.00
C SER A 256 -2.93 -3.91 29.01
N PRO A 257 -3.18 -2.79 28.30
CA PRO A 257 -2.23 -1.68 28.29
C PRO A 257 -1.92 -1.26 29.73
N PRO A 258 -0.68 -0.96 30.06
CA PRO A 258 -0.34 -0.46 31.39
C PRO A 258 -1.19 0.78 31.67
N ARG A 259 -1.92 0.76 32.79
CA ARG A 259 -2.70 1.93 33.22
C ARG A 259 -1.73 3.08 33.39
N ARG A 260 -1.84 4.13 32.56
CA ARG A 260 -1.07 5.37 32.74
C ARG A 260 -1.42 5.91 34.13
N PRO A 261 -0.46 6.17 35.03
CA PRO A 261 -0.74 6.82 36.28
C PRO A 261 -1.17 8.27 35.97
N GLY A 262 -2.36 8.66 36.38
CA GLY A 262 -2.67 10.08 36.59
C GLY A 262 -3.68 10.77 35.69
N TRP A 263 -4.67 10.10 35.11
CA TRP A 263 -5.85 10.78 34.53
C TRP A 263 -7.09 10.47 35.39
N THR A 264 -7.30 11.25 36.43
CA THR A 264 -8.61 11.38 37.08
C THR A 264 -9.44 12.36 36.26
N ILE A 265 -10.47 11.84 35.59
CA ILE A 265 -11.54 12.67 35.04
C ILE A 265 -12.23 13.33 36.24
N ARG A 266 -12.04 14.63 36.44
CA ARG A 266 -12.93 15.42 37.30
C ARG A 266 -14.17 15.70 36.44
N ASN A 267 -15.26 15.04 36.75
CA ASN A 267 -16.58 15.44 36.26
C ASN A 267 -16.93 16.80 36.88
N PRO A 268 -17.59 17.71 36.10
CA PRO A 268 -18.05 19.03 36.60
C PRO A 268 -19.16 18.90 37.63
#